data_a2678a8578794a034c179f2cec61b903
#
_entry.id   a2678a8578794a034c179f2cec61b903
#
_cell.length_a   1.000
_cell.length_b   1.000
_cell.length_c   1.000
_cell.angle_alpha   90.00
_cell.angle_beta   90.00
_cell.angle_gamma   90.00
#
_symmetry.space_group_name_H-M   'P 1'
#
loop_
_entity.id
_entity.type
_entity.pdbx_description
1 polymer ?
#
loop_
_entity_poly.entity_id
_entity_poly.type
_entity_poly.pdbx_seq_one_letter_code
_entity_poly.pdbx_strand_id
1 'polypeptide(L)'
;MDIKKMGGSNLKIGIICYPTFGGSGVIATELGTALAQNGHEVHFITSSQPVKLNVFEKNIFFHEVVLNPYPLFQHQPFEVALTSKIVEVVKYEQLDLLHVHYAIPHASAAYLAKQILKGQDIHIPYITTLHGTDITLVGKEPEFEPTIS
;
A
#
# COMPACT_ATOMS: atom_id res chain seq x y z
N MET A 1 0.46 17.28 -8.58
CA MET A 1 -0.62 16.54 -9.26
C MET A 1 -0.98 17.27 -10.53
N ASP A 2 -1.10 16.53 -11.61
CA ASP A 2 -1.44 17.11 -12.91
C ASP A 2 -2.92 17.58 -12.91
N ILE A 3 -3.18 18.80 -13.38
CA ILE A 3 -4.53 19.36 -13.46
C ILE A 3 -5.45 18.49 -14.32
N LYS A 4 -4.94 17.88 -15.38
CA LYS A 4 -5.72 16.97 -16.23
C LYS A 4 -6.21 15.74 -15.46
N LYS A 5 -5.42 15.23 -14.51
CA LYS A 5 -5.83 14.10 -13.67
C LYS A 5 -6.88 14.51 -12.65
N MET A 6 -6.85 15.74 -12.17
CA MET A 6 -7.90 16.27 -11.28
C MET A 6 -9.24 16.42 -11.99
N GLY A 7 -9.23 16.63 -13.29
CA GLY A 7 -10.43 16.82 -14.11
C GLY A 7 -11.10 15.54 -14.59
N GLY A 8 -10.87 14.38 -13.96
CA GLY A 8 -11.50 13.11 -14.32
C GLY A 8 -10.61 12.17 -15.14
N SER A 9 -9.35 12.51 -15.34
CA SER A 9 -8.39 11.63 -15.97
C SER A 9 -8.04 10.45 -15.06
N ASN A 10 -7.59 9.35 -15.68
CA ASN A 10 -7.24 8.14 -14.94
C ASN A 10 -6.00 8.36 -14.08
N LEU A 11 -6.02 7.75 -12.91
CA LEU A 11 -4.93 7.80 -11.94
C LEU A 11 -4.18 6.47 -11.90
N LYS A 12 -2.92 6.54 -11.49
CA LYS A 12 -2.11 5.38 -11.13
C LYS A 12 -2.07 5.29 -9.62
N ILE A 13 -2.73 4.28 -9.07
CA ILE A 13 -2.97 4.15 -7.64
C ILE A 13 -2.25 2.93 -7.10
N GLY A 14 -1.46 3.11 -6.03
CA GLY A 14 -0.88 2.01 -5.30
C GLY A 14 -1.79 1.65 -4.12
N ILE A 15 -2.18 0.39 -4.00
CA ILE A 15 -2.96 -0.12 -2.87
C ILE A 15 -2.08 -1.03 -2.03
N ILE A 16 -1.90 -0.66 -0.77
CA ILE A 16 -1.15 -1.44 0.20
C ILE A 16 -2.13 -2.07 1.17
N CYS A 17 -2.14 -3.42 1.25
CA CYS A 17 -3.13 -4.14 2.02
C CYS A 17 -2.61 -5.52 2.44
N TYR A 18 -3.37 -6.20 3.32
CA TYR A 18 -3.16 -7.61 3.61
C TYR A 18 -3.74 -8.48 2.50
N PRO A 19 -3.10 -9.61 2.16
CA PRO A 19 -3.59 -10.52 1.12
C PRO A 19 -4.59 -11.55 1.65
N THR A 20 -5.45 -11.20 2.62
CA THR A 20 -6.29 -12.16 3.33
C THR A 20 -7.72 -12.23 2.79
N PHE A 21 -8.41 -13.31 3.13
CA PHE A 21 -9.81 -13.53 2.75
C PHE A 21 -10.79 -12.60 3.45
N GLY A 22 -10.47 -12.12 4.64
CA GLY A 22 -11.38 -11.34 5.46
C GLY A 22 -10.94 -9.91 5.65
N GLY A 23 -11.82 -9.09 6.21
CA GLY A 23 -11.50 -7.74 6.67
C GLY A 23 -10.93 -6.83 5.61
N SER A 24 -9.81 -6.21 5.93
CA SER A 24 -9.19 -5.18 5.12
C SER A 24 -8.74 -5.65 3.74
N GLY A 25 -8.30 -6.91 3.62
CA GLY A 25 -7.83 -7.46 2.34
C GLY A 25 -8.94 -7.56 1.32
N VAL A 26 -10.13 -8.01 1.71
CA VAL A 26 -11.28 -8.12 0.82
C VAL A 26 -11.75 -6.73 0.38
N ILE A 27 -11.88 -5.81 1.32
CA ILE A 27 -12.32 -4.43 1.02
C ILE A 27 -11.34 -3.77 0.05
N ALA A 28 -10.05 -3.89 0.30
CA ALA A 28 -9.03 -3.31 -0.57
C ALA A 28 -9.08 -3.90 -1.97
N THR A 29 -9.26 -5.21 -2.09
CA THR A 29 -9.32 -5.90 -3.37
C THR A 29 -10.56 -5.49 -4.18
N GLU A 30 -11.71 -5.43 -3.52
CA GLU A 30 -12.96 -5.02 -4.18
C GLU A 30 -12.90 -3.57 -4.65
N LEU A 31 -12.37 -2.69 -3.80
CA LEU A 31 -12.18 -1.27 -4.17
C LEU A 31 -11.21 -1.13 -5.35
N GLY A 32 -10.07 -1.81 -5.29
CA GLY A 32 -9.08 -1.76 -6.36
C GLY A 32 -9.63 -2.27 -7.68
N THR A 33 -10.41 -3.36 -7.63
CA THR A 33 -11.06 -3.90 -8.83
C THR A 33 -12.05 -2.90 -9.42
N ALA A 34 -12.86 -2.26 -8.57
CA ALA A 34 -13.81 -1.24 -9.03
C ALA A 34 -13.09 -0.04 -9.65
N LEU A 35 -12.00 0.40 -9.06
CA LEU A 35 -11.20 1.50 -9.61
C LEU A 35 -10.61 1.12 -10.96
N ALA A 36 -10.10 -0.09 -11.11
CA ALA A 36 -9.56 -0.58 -12.38
C ALA A 36 -10.63 -0.65 -13.46
N GLN A 37 -11.84 -1.08 -13.11
CA GLN A 37 -12.96 -1.12 -14.03
C GLN A 37 -13.42 0.27 -14.48
N ASN A 38 -13.13 1.29 -13.66
CA ASN A 38 -13.39 2.68 -14.01
C ASN A 38 -12.21 3.34 -14.76
N GLY A 39 -11.22 2.56 -15.15
CA GLY A 39 -10.13 3.02 -16.01
C GLY A 39 -8.88 3.49 -15.26
N HIS A 40 -8.85 3.41 -13.93
CA HIS A 40 -7.62 3.71 -13.19
C HIS A 40 -6.65 2.53 -13.25
N GLU A 41 -5.36 2.83 -13.24
CA GLU A 41 -4.33 1.80 -13.15
C GLU A 41 -4.05 1.52 -11.69
N VAL A 42 -4.25 0.27 -11.26
CA VAL A 42 -4.17 -0.10 -9.84
C VAL A 42 -3.03 -1.09 -9.62
N HIS A 43 -2.13 -0.72 -8.71
CA HIS A 43 -0.97 -1.51 -8.34
C HIS A 43 -1.10 -1.98 -6.90
N PHE A 44 -1.31 -3.28 -6.72
CA PHE A 44 -1.36 -3.88 -5.39
C PHE A 44 0.06 -4.19 -4.91
N ILE A 45 0.39 -3.72 -3.71
CA ILE A 45 1.69 -3.96 -3.07
C ILE A 45 1.42 -4.72 -1.77
N THR A 46 1.77 -6.01 -1.75
CA THR A 46 1.44 -6.89 -0.63
C THR A 46 2.37 -8.11 -0.59
N SER A 47 2.34 -8.86 0.52
CA SER A 47 3.23 -10.00 0.73
C SER A 47 2.94 -11.21 -0.16
N SER A 48 1.70 -11.33 -0.63
CA SER A 48 1.31 -12.36 -1.60
C SER A 48 0.10 -11.86 -2.36
N GLN A 49 -0.22 -12.52 -3.47
CA GLN A 49 -1.37 -12.13 -4.26
C GLN A 49 -2.65 -12.23 -3.43
N PRO A 50 -3.44 -11.15 -3.34
CA PRO A 50 -4.72 -11.21 -2.65
C PRO A 50 -5.63 -12.27 -3.26
N VAL A 51 -6.31 -13.03 -2.41
CA VAL A 51 -7.01 -14.24 -2.83
C VAL A 51 -8.09 -13.99 -3.89
N LYS A 52 -8.77 -12.87 -3.79
CA LYS A 52 -9.84 -12.51 -4.74
C LYS A 52 -9.38 -11.63 -5.89
N LEU A 53 -8.08 -11.38 -6.00
CA LEU A 53 -7.55 -10.50 -7.02
C LEU A 53 -7.41 -11.24 -8.35
N ASN A 54 -8.04 -10.72 -9.39
CA ASN A 54 -7.86 -11.21 -10.74
C ASN A 54 -6.76 -10.41 -11.44
N VAL A 55 -5.55 -10.96 -11.47
CA VAL A 55 -4.39 -10.28 -12.07
C VAL A 55 -4.47 -10.25 -13.61
N PHE A 56 -5.39 -10.97 -14.20
CA PHE A 56 -5.62 -10.92 -15.65
C PHE A 56 -6.58 -9.81 -16.06
N GLU A 57 -7.21 -9.16 -15.08
CA GLU A 57 -8.06 -8.02 -15.36
C GLU A 57 -7.21 -6.82 -15.80
N LYS A 58 -7.71 -6.12 -16.83
CA LYS A 58 -7.03 -4.94 -17.35
C LYS A 58 -6.86 -3.88 -16.25
N ASN A 59 -5.70 -3.23 -16.23
CA ASN A 59 -5.36 -2.17 -15.30
C ASN A 59 -5.10 -2.63 -13.86
N ILE A 60 -4.94 -3.93 -13.61
CA ILE A 60 -4.55 -4.47 -12.31
C ILE A 60 -3.15 -5.07 -12.40
N PHE A 61 -2.28 -4.63 -11.50
CA PHE A 61 -0.90 -5.09 -11.39
C PHE A 61 -0.61 -5.51 -9.96
N PHE A 62 0.20 -6.55 -9.79
CA PHE A 62 0.54 -7.08 -8.49
C PHE A 62 2.06 -7.00 -8.28
N HIS A 63 2.46 -6.44 -7.14
CA HIS A 63 3.87 -6.32 -6.74
C HIS A 63 4.08 -7.03 -5.42
N GLU A 64 4.83 -8.11 -5.42
CA GLU A 64 5.07 -8.89 -4.23
C GLU A 64 6.18 -8.29 -3.37
N VAL A 65 5.90 -8.18 -2.07
CA VAL A 65 6.91 -7.83 -1.08
C VAL A 65 7.60 -9.11 -0.65
N VAL A 66 8.86 -9.27 -1.06
CA VAL A 66 9.63 -10.47 -0.77
C VAL A 66 10.56 -10.19 0.41
N LEU A 67 10.53 -11.09 1.40
CA LEU A 67 11.48 -11.07 2.52
C LEU A 67 12.72 -11.86 2.13
N ASN A 68 13.84 -11.17 2.00
CA ASN A 68 15.11 -11.81 1.70
C ASN A 68 15.76 -12.26 3.00
N PRO A 69 16.18 -13.56 3.11
CA PRO A 69 16.96 -13.99 4.25
C PRO A 69 18.33 -13.33 4.19
N TYR A 70 18.63 -12.53 5.21
CA TYR A 70 19.93 -11.90 5.34
C TYR A 70 20.80 -12.75 6.28
N PRO A 71 22.05 -13.06 5.95
CA PRO A 71 22.88 -13.91 6.81
C PRO A 71 23.09 -13.38 8.23
N LEU A 72 23.01 -12.05 8.40
CA LEU A 72 23.18 -11.39 9.68
C LEU A 72 21.88 -11.22 10.47
N PHE A 73 20.72 -11.44 9.83
CA PHE A 73 19.42 -11.30 10.48
C PHE A 73 18.60 -12.55 10.20
N GLN A 74 18.05 -13.15 11.25
CA GLN A 74 17.20 -14.32 11.10
C GLN A 74 15.93 -13.97 10.29
N HIS A 75 15.45 -12.75 10.45
CA HIS A 75 14.25 -12.27 9.75
C HIS A 75 14.43 -10.82 9.34
N GLN A 76 14.16 -10.50 8.09
CA GLN A 76 14.02 -9.12 7.66
C GLN A 76 12.67 -8.60 8.15
N PRO A 77 12.61 -7.44 8.85
CA PRO A 77 11.33 -6.87 9.25
C PRO A 77 10.46 -6.58 8.03
N PHE A 78 9.20 -7.02 8.09
CA PHE A 78 8.27 -6.83 6.98
C PHE A 78 8.09 -5.35 6.63
N GLU A 79 8.01 -4.49 7.64
CA GLU A 79 7.86 -3.05 7.42
C GLU A 79 8.99 -2.45 6.58
N VAL A 80 10.23 -2.90 6.79
CA VAL A 80 11.39 -2.43 6.01
C VAL A 80 11.28 -2.89 4.56
N ALA A 81 10.93 -4.16 4.35
CA ALA A 81 10.74 -4.71 3.01
C ALA A 81 9.58 -4.02 2.29
N LEU A 82 8.49 -3.77 2.99
CA LEU A 82 7.33 -3.06 2.45
C LEU A 82 7.69 -1.62 2.06
N THR A 83 8.40 -0.91 2.94
CA THR A 83 8.85 0.46 2.66
C THR A 83 9.69 0.52 1.38
N SER A 84 10.65 -0.38 1.25
CA SER A 84 11.51 -0.46 0.06
C SER A 84 10.70 -0.76 -1.20
N LYS A 85 9.73 -1.66 -1.11
CA LYS A 85 8.89 -2.01 -2.25
C LYS A 85 7.99 -0.85 -2.67
N ILE A 86 7.44 -0.12 -1.70
CA ILE A 86 6.63 1.07 -2.00
C ILE A 86 7.48 2.10 -2.76
N VAL A 87 8.68 2.38 -2.28
CA VAL A 87 9.58 3.34 -2.95
C VAL A 87 9.86 2.89 -4.38
N GLU A 88 10.19 1.61 -4.56
CA GLU A 88 10.47 1.04 -5.88
C GLU A 88 9.29 1.21 -6.84
N VAL A 89 8.10 0.79 -6.41
CA VAL A 89 6.92 0.81 -7.27
C VAL A 89 6.50 2.24 -7.61
N VAL A 90 6.53 3.14 -6.63
CA VAL A 90 6.20 4.55 -6.88
C VAL A 90 7.11 5.14 -7.96
N LYS A 91 8.40 4.85 -7.90
CA LYS A 91 9.36 5.39 -8.86
C LYS A 91 9.22 4.75 -10.24
N TYR A 92 9.16 3.43 -10.32
CA TYR A 92 9.12 2.72 -11.60
C TYR A 92 7.79 2.90 -12.31
N GLU A 93 6.69 2.84 -11.58
CA GLU A 93 5.36 2.92 -12.18
C GLU A 93 4.82 4.35 -12.22
N GLN A 94 5.53 5.30 -11.59
CA GLN A 94 5.13 6.71 -11.52
C GLN A 94 3.72 6.86 -10.94
N LEU A 95 3.50 6.29 -9.75
CA LEU A 95 2.21 6.32 -9.09
C LEU A 95 1.80 7.75 -8.72
N ASP A 96 0.51 8.02 -8.79
CA ASP A 96 -0.07 9.33 -8.46
C ASP A 96 -0.45 9.44 -6.99
N LEU A 97 -0.87 8.33 -6.37
CA LEU A 97 -1.22 8.30 -4.96
C LEU A 97 -1.16 6.88 -4.41
N LEU A 98 -1.10 6.79 -3.07
CA LEU A 98 -1.18 5.51 -2.37
C LEU A 98 -2.45 5.46 -1.55
N HIS A 99 -3.12 4.33 -1.55
CA HIS A 99 -4.22 4.04 -0.64
C HIS A 99 -3.81 2.88 0.25
N VAL A 100 -3.66 3.18 1.53
CA VAL A 100 -3.13 2.26 2.52
C VAL A 100 -4.27 1.74 3.38
N HIS A 101 -4.36 0.43 3.49
CA HIS A 101 -5.34 -0.22 4.36
C HIS A 101 -4.63 -0.79 5.57
N TYR A 102 -5.05 -0.35 6.75
CA TYR A 102 -4.50 -0.74 8.05
C TYR A 102 -3.34 0.16 8.50
N ALA A 103 -3.27 0.45 9.81
CA ALA A 103 -2.30 1.41 10.33
C ALA A 103 -0.87 0.85 10.41
N ILE A 104 -0.71 -0.31 11.01
CA ILE A 104 0.61 -0.93 11.25
C ILE A 104 0.60 -2.36 10.68
N PRO A 105 1.58 -2.72 9.87
CA PRO A 105 2.76 -1.96 9.44
C PRO A 105 2.55 -1.10 8.19
N HIS A 106 1.35 -1.06 7.63
CA HIS A 106 1.11 -0.50 6.29
C HIS A 106 1.23 1.02 6.23
N ALA A 107 0.50 1.75 7.09
CA ALA A 107 0.58 3.20 7.07
C ALA A 107 1.94 3.71 7.53
N SER A 108 2.58 3.05 8.51
CA SER A 108 3.92 3.42 8.95
C SER A 108 4.96 3.22 7.83
N ALA A 109 4.86 2.12 7.08
CA ALA A 109 5.73 1.88 5.93
C ALA A 109 5.51 2.92 4.83
N ALA A 110 4.24 3.29 4.56
CA ALA A 110 3.91 4.32 3.58
C ALA A 110 4.47 5.68 3.99
N TYR A 111 4.40 6.02 5.27
CA TYR A 111 4.98 7.25 5.79
C TYR A 111 6.50 7.29 5.56
N LEU A 112 7.21 6.20 5.91
CA LEU A 112 8.64 6.12 5.70
C LEU A 112 9.00 6.22 4.22
N ALA A 113 8.26 5.51 3.37
CA ALA A 113 8.46 5.58 1.92
C ALA A 113 8.26 7.00 1.39
N LYS A 114 7.24 7.70 1.87
CA LYS A 114 6.99 9.09 1.50
C LYS A 114 8.16 10.00 1.86
N GLN A 115 8.75 9.81 3.05
CA GLN A 115 9.91 10.60 3.47
C GLN A 115 11.15 10.33 2.60
N ILE A 116 11.38 9.06 2.26
CA ILE A 116 12.49 8.68 1.38
C ILE A 116 12.31 9.31 -0.01
N LEU A 117 11.11 9.20 -0.58
CA LEU A 117 10.79 9.76 -1.88
C LEU A 117 10.90 11.28 -1.89
N LYS A 118 10.48 11.94 -0.82
CA LYS A 118 10.61 13.39 -0.67
C LYS A 118 12.07 13.81 -0.74
N GLY A 119 12.99 13.04 -0.16
CA GLY A 119 14.43 13.28 -0.27
C GLY A 119 14.97 13.15 -1.69
N GLN A 120 14.23 12.50 -2.58
CA GLN A 120 14.55 12.35 -4.01
C GLN A 120 13.67 13.27 -4.87
N ASP A 121 13.03 14.26 -4.26
CA ASP A 121 12.14 15.22 -4.92
C ASP A 121 10.91 14.58 -5.58
N ILE A 122 10.45 13.47 -5.02
CA ILE A 122 9.22 12.80 -5.44
C ILE A 122 8.18 12.96 -4.33
N HIS A 123 7.06 13.62 -4.65
CA HIS A 123 5.99 13.90 -3.70
C HIS A 123 4.78 13.04 -4.01
N ILE A 124 4.47 12.10 -3.11
CA ILE A 124 3.32 11.23 -3.28
C ILE A 124 2.35 11.39 -2.12
N PRO A 125 1.08 11.73 -2.37
CA PRO A 125 0.07 11.72 -1.32
C PRO A 125 -0.35 10.30 -0.99
N TYR A 126 -0.78 10.08 0.26
CA TYR A 126 -1.39 8.80 0.62
C TYR A 126 -2.58 8.99 1.53
N ILE A 127 -3.53 8.06 1.44
CA ILE A 127 -4.74 8.00 2.24
C ILE A 127 -4.69 6.70 3.03
N THR A 128 -5.10 6.73 4.29
CA THR A 128 -5.16 5.54 5.13
C THR A 128 -6.61 5.24 5.49
N THR A 129 -7.02 4.00 5.25
CA THR A 129 -8.31 3.49 5.74
C THR A 129 -8.04 2.58 6.94
N LEU A 130 -8.61 2.95 8.08
CA LEU A 130 -8.55 2.14 9.30
C LEU A 130 -9.69 1.13 9.29
N HIS A 131 -9.45 -0.06 9.83
CA HIS A 131 -10.39 -1.17 9.75
C HIS A 131 -10.94 -1.61 11.11
N GLY A 132 -10.80 -0.81 12.14
CA GLY A 132 -11.31 -1.13 13.47
C GLY A 132 -10.33 -1.96 14.30
N THR A 133 -9.83 -3.07 13.78
CA THR A 133 -8.88 -3.92 14.51
C THR A 133 -7.56 -3.24 14.77
N ASP A 134 -7.11 -2.35 13.88
CA ASP A 134 -5.92 -1.54 14.11
C ASP A 134 -6.10 -0.52 15.22
N ILE A 135 -7.33 -0.14 15.54
CA ILE A 135 -7.65 0.73 16.68
C ILE A 135 -7.94 -0.10 17.93
N THR A 136 -8.71 -1.19 17.80
CA THR A 136 -9.16 -1.97 18.96
C THR A 136 -8.13 -2.98 19.45
N LEU A 137 -7.31 -3.56 18.59
CA LEU A 137 -6.34 -4.58 18.95
C LEU A 137 -4.90 -4.06 19.02
N VAL A 138 -4.53 -3.11 18.16
CA VAL A 138 -3.18 -2.55 18.08
C VAL A 138 -3.11 -1.18 18.72
N GLY A 139 -4.03 -0.28 18.38
CA GLY A 139 -4.01 1.10 18.84
C GLY A 139 -4.21 1.26 20.36
N LYS A 140 -4.78 0.26 21.03
CA LYS A 140 -4.97 0.28 22.50
C LYS A 140 -3.75 -0.23 23.25
N GLU A 141 -2.82 -0.86 22.59
CA GLU A 141 -1.55 -1.24 23.21
C GLU A 141 -0.70 0.01 23.42
N PRO A 142 -0.20 0.24 24.65
CA PRO A 142 0.52 1.49 24.96
C PRO A 142 1.69 1.81 24.03
N GLU A 143 2.37 0.78 23.54
CA GLU A 143 3.52 0.95 22.64
C GLU A 143 3.15 1.38 21.24
N PHE A 144 1.89 1.16 20.83
CA PHE A 144 1.43 1.51 19.46
C PHE A 144 0.54 2.75 19.43
N GLU A 145 -0.05 3.14 20.56
CA GLU A 145 -0.98 4.26 20.61
C GLU A 145 -0.43 5.56 20.03
N PRO A 146 0.82 5.97 20.31
CA PRO A 146 1.37 7.19 19.72
C PRO A 146 1.56 7.13 18.20
N THR A 147 1.60 5.94 17.62
CA THR A 147 1.77 5.74 16.19
C THR A 147 0.45 5.94 15.43
N ILE A 148 -0.66 5.63 16.08
CA ILE A 148 -2.00 5.64 15.47
C ILE A 148 -2.74 6.95 15.69
N SER A 149 -2.51 7.58 16.82
CA SER A 149 -3.19 8.84 17.19
C SER A 149 -2.63 10.09 16.43
#